data_60241114bf94e1c52aa99a9bc4adfd37
#
_entry.id   60241114bf94e1c52aa99a9bc4adfd37
#
_cell.length_a   1.000
_cell.length_b   1.000
_cell.length_c   1.000
_cell.angle_alpha   90.00
_cell.angle_beta   90.00
_cell.angle_gamma   90.00
#
_symmetry.space_group_name_H-M   'P 1'
#
loop_
_entity.id
_entity.type
_entity.pdbx_description
1 polymer ?
#
loop_
_entity_poly.entity_id
_entity_poly.type
_entity_poly.pdbx_seq_one_letter_code
_entity_poly.pdbx_strand_id
1 'polypeptide(L)'
;MNEYVRKLRQLLLFEGSCVTSRCGRGGGVYEYVQREFAYNECRMDGGELSKRNITSMFESGLIYAADDEMMFRAEDIINTDRIFAALQYAITECMYDMTCEDIQEIQRRLGVGQNIPGEIEEKPETLRDIAARHIEWIEAGGDAKTARIIAFMQCLQADIAPFIIHAENKTEYESRLDSP
;
A
#
# COMPACT_ATOMS: atom_id res chain seq x y z
N MET A 1 24.08 -0.95 0.85
CA MET A 1 23.03 -1.56 0.01
C MET A 1 22.68 -2.93 0.57
N ASN A 2 21.41 -3.15 0.94
CA ASN A 2 20.98 -4.40 1.58
C ASN A 2 20.61 -5.42 0.49
N GLU A 3 21.41 -6.47 0.34
CA GLU A 3 21.21 -7.52 -0.69
C GLU A 3 19.85 -8.22 -0.57
N TYR A 4 19.36 -8.42 0.67
CA TYR A 4 18.06 -9.06 0.90
C TYR A 4 16.90 -8.20 0.39
N VAL A 5 16.95 -6.88 0.61
CA VAL A 5 15.91 -5.97 0.14
C VAL A 5 15.93 -5.85 -1.38
N ARG A 6 17.11 -5.83 -1.99
CA ARG A 6 17.21 -5.88 -3.45
C ARG A 6 16.58 -7.14 -4.04
N LYS A 7 16.81 -8.29 -3.42
CA LYS A 7 16.17 -9.56 -3.81
C LYS A 7 14.65 -9.50 -3.60
N LEU A 8 14.20 -8.94 -2.47
CA LEU A 8 12.77 -8.73 -2.19
C LEU A 8 12.12 -7.88 -3.28
N ARG A 9 12.71 -6.74 -3.63
CA ARG A 9 12.22 -5.87 -4.72
C ARG A 9 12.15 -6.60 -6.06
N GLN A 10 13.19 -7.37 -6.42
CA GLN A 10 13.19 -8.17 -7.64
C GLN A 10 12.08 -9.23 -7.65
N LEU A 11 11.83 -9.89 -6.51
CA LEU A 11 10.73 -10.85 -6.38
C LEU A 11 9.38 -10.17 -6.53
N LEU A 12 9.17 -9.03 -5.87
CA LEU A 12 7.92 -8.26 -5.99
C LEU A 12 7.64 -7.85 -7.43
N LEU A 13 8.64 -7.37 -8.16
CA LEU A 13 8.50 -6.99 -9.57
C LEU A 13 8.23 -8.20 -10.46
N PHE A 14 8.96 -9.30 -10.27
CA PHE A 14 8.79 -10.51 -11.07
C PHE A 14 7.42 -11.14 -10.83
N GLU A 15 7.03 -11.35 -9.58
CA GLU A 15 5.74 -11.95 -9.23
C GLU A 15 4.57 -11.04 -9.64
N GLY A 16 4.69 -9.71 -9.45
CA GLY A 16 3.69 -8.74 -9.88
C GLY A 16 3.45 -8.77 -11.40
N SER A 17 4.51 -8.89 -12.19
CA SER A 17 4.39 -9.04 -13.64
C SER A 17 3.73 -10.36 -14.05
N CYS A 18 3.94 -11.43 -13.30
CA CYS A 18 3.29 -12.73 -13.53
C CYS A 18 1.80 -12.69 -13.23
N VAL A 19 1.39 -12.02 -12.14
CA VAL A 19 -0.04 -11.88 -11.78
C VAL A 19 -0.80 -11.09 -12.83
N THR A 20 -0.23 -9.99 -13.34
CA THR A 20 -0.83 -9.21 -14.43
C THR A 20 -0.94 -9.99 -15.74
N SER A 21 -0.06 -10.95 -15.96
CA SER A 21 -0.07 -11.81 -17.15
C SER A 21 -1.01 -13.03 -17.04
N ARG A 22 -1.84 -13.12 -15.99
CA ARG A 22 -2.74 -14.26 -15.70
C ARG A 22 -2.04 -15.63 -15.58
N CYS A 23 -0.76 -15.66 -15.31
CA CYS A 23 -0.03 -16.89 -15.02
C CYS A 23 -0.23 -17.35 -13.58
N GLY A 24 -1.46 -17.67 -13.22
CA GLY A 24 -1.97 -18.05 -11.90
C GLY A 24 -1.05 -18.96 -11.08
N ARG A 25 -0.10 -18.36 -10.34
CA ARG A 25 0.55 -18.99 -9.20
C ARG A 25 0.37 -18.06 -8.02
N GLY A 26 -0.66 -18.30 -7.22
CA GLY A 26 -0.81 -17.71 -5.91
C GLY A 26 0.28 -18.20 -4.95
N GLY A 27 0.58 -17.42 -3.90
CA GLY A 27 1.40 -17.82 -2.77
C GLY A 27 2.80 -17.21 -2.70
N GLY A 28 3.11 -16.18 -3.48
CA GLY A 28 4.39 -15.46 -3.42
C GLY A 28 4.41 -14.27 -2.46
N VAL A 29 5.58 -13.62 -2.40
CA VAL A 29 5.79 -12.42 -1.56
C VAL A 29 4.91 -11.26 -2.02
N TYR A 30 4.73 -11.11 -3.33
CA TYR A 30 3.87 -10.06 -3.90
C TYR A 30 2.42 -10.20 -3.42
N GLU A 31 1.85 -11.40 -3.52
CA GLU A 31 0.51 -11.69 -3.04
C GLU A 31 0.38 -11.43 -1.53
N TYR A 32 1.35 -11.90 -0.74
CA TYR A 32 1.39 -11.66 0.70
C TYR A 32 1.36 -10.15 1.01
N VAL A 33 2.22 -9.37 0.37
CA VAL A 33 2.30 -7.92 0.57
C VAL A 33 1.01 -7.23 0.19
N GLN A 34 0.43 -7.55 -0.96
CA GLN A 34 -0.83 -6.99 -1.42
C GLN A 34 -1.96 -7.24 -0.42
N ARG A 35 -2.11 -8.47 0.03
CA ARG A 35 -3.19 -8.86 0.96
C ARG A 35 -3.02 -8.26 2.35
N GLU A 36 -1.80 -8.30 2.92
CA GLU A 36 -1.55 -7.74 4.23
C GLU A 36 -1.71 -6.22 4.23
N PHE A 37 -1.22 -5.54 3.20
CA PHE A 37 -1.39 -4.10 3.09
C PHE A 37 -2.88 -3.76 3.00
N ALA A 38 -3.61 -4.35 2.05
CA ALA A 38 -5.03 -4.07 1.85
C ALA A 38 -5.89 -4.42 3.08
N TYR A 39 -5.59 -5.52 3.77
CA TYR A 39 -6.29 -5.89 5.00
C TYR A 39 -6.12 -4.84 6.10
N ASN A 40 -4.89 -4.41 6.34
CA ASN A 40 -4.63 -3.45 7.40
C ASN A 40 -5.21 -2.07 7.07
N GLU A 41 -5.12 -1.61 5.82
CA GLU A 41 -5.76 -0.37 5.38
C GLU A 41 -7.28 -0.42 5.52
N CYS A 42 -7.92 -1.51 5.08
CA CYS A 42 -9.37 -1.71 5.24
C CYS A 42 -9.77 -1.66 6.73
N ARG A 43 -9.03 -2.34 7.60
CA ARG A 43 -9.30 -2.34 9.04
C ARG A 43 -9.07 -0.98 9.70
N MET A 44 -8.05 -0.24 9.28
CA MET A 44 -7.80 1.13 9.77
C MET A 44 -8.93 2.10 9.41
N ASP A 45 -9.58 1.90 8.28
CA ASP A 45 -10.75 2.68 7.85
C ASP A 45 -12.07 2.20 8.49
N GLY A 46 -12.02 1.23 9.40
CA GLY A 46 -13.21 0.65 10.02
C GLY A 46 -13.95 -0.34 9.13
N GLY A 47 -13.31 -0.83 8.07
CA GLY A 47 -13.85 -1.88 7.21
C GLY A 47 -13.92 -3.24 7.93
N GLU A 48 -14.83 -4.11 7.48
CA GLU A 48 -15.14 -5.38 8.14
C GLU A 48 -14.67 -6.62 7.37
N LEU A 49 -14.08 -6.45 6.19
CA LEU A 49 -13.57 -7.56 5.40
C LEU A 49 -12.53 -8.37 6.17
N SER A 50 -12.72 -9.68 6.20
CA SER A 50 -11.77 -10.61 6.81
C SER A 50 -10.55 -10.83 5.90
N LYS A 51 -9.44 -11.34 6.45
CA LYS A 51 -8.28 -11.76 5.65
C LYS A 51 -8.68 -12.75 4.55
N ARG A 52 -9.65 -13.65 4.82
CA ARG A 52 -10.15 -14.61 3.83
C ARG A 52 -10.88 -13.91 2.67
N ASN A 53 -11.70 -12.88 2.97
CA ASN A 53 -12.37 -12.12 1.93
C ASN A 53 -11.37 -11.40 1.02
N ILE A 54 -10.37 -10.74 1.60
CA ILE A 54 -9.32 -10.01 0.87
C ILE A 54 -8.46 -10.97 0.04
N THR A 55 -8.12 -12.14 0.59
CA THR A 55 -7.45 -13.21 -0.17
C THR A 55 -8.26 -13.62 -1.39
N SER A 56 -9.56 -13.91 -1.20
CA SER A 56 -10.44 -14.29 -2.29
C SER A 56 -10.59 -13.22 -3.36
N MET A 57 -10.70 -11.95 -2.94
CA MET A 57 -10.72 -10.81 -3.87
C MET A 57 -9.44 -10.74 -4.70
N PHE A 58 -8.28 -10.90 -4.06
CA PHE A 58 -7.00 -10.86 -4.76
C PHE A 58 -6.83 -12.00 -5.76
N GLU A 59 -7.15 -13.24 -5.34
CA GLU A 59 -6.94 -14.46 -6.15
C GLU A 59 -7.94 -14.61 -7.29
N SER A 60 -9.20 -14.28 -7.07
CA SER A 60 -10.30 -14.59 -7.99
C SER A 60 -11.17 -13.40 -8.39
N GLY A 61 -10.99 -12.24 -7.78
CA GLY A 61 -11.88 -11.09 -7.95
C GLY A 61 -13.27 -11.30 -7.34
N LEU A 62 -13.45 -12.33 -6.50
CA LEU A 62 -14.73 -12.69 -5.91
C LEU A 62 -14.67 -12.60 -4.39
N ILE A 63 -15.83 -12.35 -3.78
CA ILE A 63 -16.03 -12.45 -2.34
C ILE A 63 -17.03 -13.58 -2.07
N TYR A 64 -16.66 -14.47 -1.15
CA TYR A 64 -17.55 -15.52 -0.71
C TYR A 64 -18.10 -15.16 0.67
N ALA A 65 -19.41 -15.05 0.79
CA ALA A 65 -20.10 -15.01 2.07
C ALA A 65 -19.94 -16.36 2.78
N ALA A 66 -19.74 -16.33 4.11
CA ALA A 66 -19.67 -17.56 4.89
C ALA A 66 -21.06 -18.18 5.13
N ASP A 67 -22.10 -17.34 5.09
CA ASP A 67 -23.51 -17.69 5.16
C ASP A 67 -24.35 -16.71 4.36
N ASP A 68 -25.61 -17.03 4.14
CA ASP A 68 -26.55 -16.24 3.32
C ASP A 68 -26.97 -14.92 4.00
N GLU A 69 -26.67 -14.73 5.29
CA GLU A 69 -26.97 -13.50 6.04
C GLU A 69 -25.79 -12.51 6.06
N MET A 70 -24.61 -12.94 5.61
CA MET A 70 -23.42 -12.10 5.60
C MET A 70 -23.52 -11.00 4.54
N MET A 71 -23.57 -9.76 4.98
CA MET A 71 -23.56 -8.59 4.12
C MET A 71 -22.20 -7.90 4.15
N PHE A 72 -21.72 -7.50 2.99
CA PHE A 72 -20.50 -6.69 2.85
C PHE A 72 -20.87 -5.27 2.44
N ARG A 73 -20.19 -4.29 3.02
CA ARG A 73 -20.31 -2.92 2.54
C ARG A 73 -19.62 -2.80 1.18
N ALA A 74 -20.35 -2.29 0.18
CA ALA A 74 -19.80 -2.08 -1.16
C ALA A 74 -18.54 -1.19 -1.13
N GLU A 75 -18.50 -0.22 -0.21
CA GLU A 75 -17.37 0.66 -0.01
C GLU A 75 -16.10 -0.09 0.40
N ASP A 76 -16.20 -1.07 1.31
CA ASP A 76 -15.05 -1.88 1.73
C ASP A 76 -14.44 -2.66 0.55
N ILE A 77 -15.32 -3.19 -0.32
CA ILE A 77 -14.92 -3.92 -1.53
C ILE A 77 -14.18 -2.98 -2.50
N ILE A 78 -14.80 -1.84 -2.80
CA ILE A 78 -14.25 -0.85 -3.73
C ILE A 78 -12.91 -0.32 -3.22
N ASN A 79 -12.83 0.03 -1.92
CA ASN A 79 -11.60 0.55 -1.33
C ASN A 79 -10.48 -0.49 -1.32
N THR A 80 -10.79 -1.76 -1.05
CA THR A 80 -9.81 -2.85 -1.11
C THR A 80 -9.25 -3.02 -2.53
N ASP A 81 -10.09 -3.02 -3.56
CA ASP A 81 -9.66 -3.11 -4.96
C ASP A 81 -8.77 -1.92 -5.37
N ARG A 82 -9.14 -0.72 -4.94
CA ARG A 82 -8.35 0.50 -5.15
C ARG A 82 -6.97 0.43 -4.50
N ILE A 83 -6.88 -0.13 -3.29
CA ILE A 83 -5.60 -0.33 -2.60
C ILE A 83 -4.72 -1.30 -3.39
N PHE A 84 -5.27 -2.43 -3.87
CA PHE A 84 -4.53 -3.35 -4.73
C PHE A 84 -3.96 -2.64 -5.96
N ALA A 85 -4.79 -1.86 -6.65
CA ALA A 85 -4.37 -1.14 -7.85
C ALA A 85 -3.28 -0.09 -7.57
N ALA A 86 -3.40 0.66 -6.46
CA ALA A 86 -2.44 1.69 -6.09
C ALA A 86 -1.10 1.09 -5.63
N LEU A 87 -1.12 0.05 -4.80
CA LEU A 87 0.10 -0.61 -4.34
C LEU A 87 0.81 -1.36 -5.49
N GLN A 88 0.06 -1.99 -6.40
CA GLN A 88 0.62 -2.57 -7.62
C GLN A 88 1.39 -1.53 -8.42
N TYR A 89 0.81 -0.35 -8.64
CA TYR A 89 1.47 0.75 -9.33
C TYR A 89 2.78 1.14 -8.64
N ALA A 90 2.73 1.40 -7.34
CA ALA A 90 3.90 1.79 -6.55
C ALA A 90 5.03 0.73 -6.60
N ILE A 91 4.69 -0.56 -6.58
CA ILE A 91 5.67 -1.65 -6.74
C ILE A 91 6.27 -1.64 -8.15
N THR A 92 5.44 -1.46 -9.18
CA THR A 92 5.90 -1.46 -10.57
C THR A 92 6.85 -0.29 -10.86
N GLU A 93 6.53 0.90 -10.35
CA GLU A 93 7.29 2.13 -10.60
C GLU A 93 8.46 2.33 -9.63
N CYS A 94 8.64 1.47 -8.62
CA CYS A 94 9.70 1.63 -7.60
C CYS A 94 11.15 1.58 -8.14
N MET A 95 11.34 1.24 -9.40
CA MET A 95 12.65 1.25 -10.07
C MET A 95 13.08 2.63 -10.56
N TYR A 96 12.15 3.56 -10.68
CA TYR A 96 12.36 4.91 -11.16
C TYR A 96 12.26 5.91 -10.01
N ASP A 97 12.83 7.10 -10.18
CA ASP A 97 12.65 8.17 -9.21
C ASP A 97 11.20 8.63 -9.23
N MET A 98 10.65 8.81 -8.03
CA MET A 98 9.25 9.18 -7.86
C MET A 98 9.01 10.63 -8.35
N THR A 99 7.93 10.81 -9.10
CA THR A 99 7.51 12.10 -9.65
C THR A 99 6.18 12.56 -9.06
N CYS A 100 5.79 13.81 -9.32
CA CYS A 100 4.44 14.31 -8.97
C CYS A 100 3.34 13.51 -9.66
N GLU A 101 3.58 13.08 -10.88
CA GLU A 101 2.66 12.28 -11.67
C GLU A 101 2.42 10.91 -11.03
N ASP A 102 3.46 10.30 -10.45
CA ASP A 102 3.32 9.02 -9.74
C ASP A 102 2.42 9.16 -8.51
N ILE A 103 2.59 10.24 -7.75
CA ILE A 103 1.74 10.53 -6.60
C ILE A 103 0.29 10.75 -7.03
N GLN A 104 0.06 11.53 -8.08
CA GLN A 104 -1.28 11.76 -8.62
C GLN A 104 -1.93 10.46 -9.11
N GLU A 105 -1.17 9.58 -9.72
CA GLU A 105 -1.66 8.28 -10.18
C GLU A 105 -2.01 7.36 -9.00
N ILE A 106 -1.20 7.34 -7.93
CA ILE A 106 -1.52 6.62 -6.69
C ILE A 106 -2.84 7.16 -6.11
N GLN A 107 -2.98 8.49 -5.97
CA GLN A 107 -4.20 9.14 -5.47
C GLN A 107 -5.42 8.83 -6.35
N ARG A 108 -5.26 8.87 -7.67
CA ARG A 108 -6.32 8.54 -8.62
C ARG A 108 -6.79 7.10 -8.46
N ARG A 109 -5.87 6.15 -8.27
CA ARG A 109 -6.18 4.73 -8.06
C ARG A 109 -6.88 4.51 -6.73
N LEU A 110 -6.46 5.20 -5.68
CA LEU A 110 -7.12 5.18 -4.38
C LEU A 110 -8.50 5.85 -4.40
N GLY A 111 -8.79 6.70 -5.40
CA GLY A 111 -10.02 7.47 -5.47
C GLY A 111 -10.09 8.58 -4.42
N VAL A 112 -8.93 9.09 -4.00
CA VAL A 112 -8.82 10.23 -3.08
C VAL A 112 -8.58 11.54 -3.86
N GLY A 113 -8.74 12.68 -3.17
CA GLY A 113 -8.50 13.99 -3.76
C GLY A 113 -7.02 14.16 -4.16
N GLN A 114 -6.79 14.81 -5.30
CA GLN A 114 -5.45 15.12 -5.77
C GLN A 114 -4.92 16.34 -5.01
N ASN A 115 -4.32 16.10 -3.86
CA ASN A 115 -3.63 17.10 -3.07
C ASN A 115 -2.20 16.62 -2.83
N ILE A 116 -1.22 17.32 -3.43
CA ILE A 116 0.20 17.06 -3.19
C ILE A 116 0.70 18.19 -2.30
N PRO A 117 0.86 17.95 -0.99
CA PRO A 117 1.42 18.92 -0.09
C PRO A 117 2.94 19.01 -0.30
N GLY A 118 3.39 20.15 -0.80
CA GLY A 118 4.81 20.44 -0.95
C GLY A 118 5.44 19.98 -2.27
N GLU A 119 6.74 20.22 -2.39
CA GLU A 119 7.57 19.78 -3.51
C GLU A 119 8.10 18.36 -3.23
N ILE A 120 8.29 17.58 -4.30
CA ILE A 120 9.00 16.31 -4.21
C ILE A 120 10.49 16.66 -4.10
N GLU A 121 11.00 16.55 -2.90
CA GLU A 121 12.42 16.72 -2.64
C GLU A 121 13.24 15.52 -3.11
N GLU A 122 14.56 15.62 -2.97
CA GLU A 122 15.52 14.56 -3.30
C GLU A 122 15.11 13.22 -2.67
N LYS A 123 15.45 12.12 -3.32
CA LYS A 123 15.17 10.75 -2.89
C LYS A 123 15.64 10.52 -1.44
N PRO A 124 14.77 10.05 -0.53
CA PRO A 124 15.18 9.75 0.82
C PRO A 124 16.17 8.57 0.84
N GLU A 125 17.22 8.69 1.64
CA GLU A 125 18.27 7.66 1.72
C GLU A 125 18.12 6.76 2.96
N THR A 126 17.42 7.24 3.98
CA THR A 126 17.29 6.51 5.25
C THR A 126 15.82 6.30 5.62
N LEU A 127 15.56 5.28 6.47
CA LEU A 127 14.22 5.06 7.03
C LEU A 127 13.74 6.28 7.83
N ARG A 128 14.66 7.00 8.47
CA ARG A 128 14.33 8.22 9.22
C ARG A 128 13.81 9.32 8.30
N ASP A 129 14.44 9.51 7.14
CA ASP A 129 14.02 10.53 6.17
C ASP A 129 12.65 10.16 5.59
N ILE A 130 12.43 8.87 5.28
CA ILE A 130 11.12 8.37 4.81
C ILE A 130 10.05 8.61 5.86
N ALA A 131 10.35 8.31 7.14
CA ALA A 131 9.40 8.53 8.22
C ALA A 131 9.10 10.02 8.45
N ALA A 132 10.11 10.89 8.39
CA ALA A 132 9.94 12.34 8.51
C ALA A 132 9.02 12.87 7.41
N ARG A 133 9.28 12.53 6.16
CA ARG A 133 8.44 12.94 5.00
C ARG A 133 7.02 12.39 5.09
N HIS A 134 6.86 11.18 5.60
CA HIS A 134 5.54 10.60 5.82
C HIS A 134 4.72 11.43 6.82
N ILE A 135 5.35 11.87 7.92
CA ILE A 135 4.73 12.72 8.93
C ILE A 135 4.40 14.09 8.32
N GLU A 136 5.38 14.75 7.71
CA GLU A 136 5.22 16.07 7.06
C GLU A 136 4.08 16.07 6.03
N TRP A 137 3.95 15.00 5.25
CA TRP A 137 2.86 14.83 4.28
C TRP A 137 1.50 14.88 4.97
N ILE A 138 1.35 14.14 6.08
CA ILE A 138 0.07 14.05 6.80
C ILE A 138 -0.22 15.38 7.53
N GLU A 139 0.77 16.00 8.17
CA GLU A 139 0.64 17.31 8.81
C GLU A 139 0.24 18.41 7.83
N ALA A 140 0.71 18.34 6.61
CA ALA A 140 0.32 19.25 5.52
C ALA A 140 -1.06 18.96 4.91
N GLY A 141 -1.83 18.03 5.50
CA GLY A 141 -3.19 17.67 5.07
C GLY A 141 -3.25 16.68 3.90
N GLY A 142 -2.16 15.96 3.63
CA GLY A 142 -2.14 14.88 2.65
C GLY A 142 -2.90 13.65 3.13
N ASP A 143 -3.41 12.87 2.19
CA ASP A 143 -4.11 11.62 2.48
C ASP A 143 -3.16 10.58 3.10
N ALA A 144 -3.52 10.04 4.27
CA ALA A 144 -2.67 9.14 5.03
C ALA A 144 -2.43 7.79 4.33
N LYS A 145 -3.38 7.31 3.53
CA LYS A 145 -3.25 6.08 2.76
C LYS A 145 -2.26 6.25 1.62
N THR A 146 -2.35 7.38 0.92
CA THR A 146 -1.37 7.81 -0.08
C THR A 146 0.02 7.89 0.55
N ALA A 147 0.17 8.53 1.71
CA ALA A 147 1.44 8.64 2.42
C ALA A 147 2.08 7.28 2.75
N ARG A 148 1.28 6.30 3.17
CA ARG A 148 1.78 4.93 3.47
C ARG A 148 2.24 4.18 2.21
N ILE A 149 1.53 4.31 1.09
CA ILE A 149 1.95 3.72 -0.18
C ILE A 149 3.22 4.39 -0.71
N ILE A 150 3.33 5.72 -0.61
CA ILE A 150 4.55 6.46 -0.97
C ILE A 150 5.74 5.98 -0.11
N ALA A 151 5.57 5.90 1.21
CA ALA A 151 6.62 5.42 2.10
C ALA A 151 7.05 3.97 1.76
N PHE A 152 6.10 3.10 1.41
CA PHE A 152 6.40 1.75 0.94
C PHE A 152 7.26 1.77 -0.33
N MET A 153 6.89 2.57 -1.33
CA MET A 153 7.63 2.75 -2.57
C MET A 153 9.04 3.30 -2.32
N GLN A 154 9.16 4.34 -1.49
CA GLN A 154 10.46 4.95 -1.13
C GLN A 154 11.38 3.96 -0.42
N CYS A 155 10.85 3.11 0.47
CA CYS A 155 11.62 2.03 1.09
C CYS A 155 12.23 1.10 0.03
N LEU A 156 11.45 0.66 -0.95
CA LEU A 156 11.95 -0.17 -2.04
C LEU A 156 13.01 0.54 -2.89
N GLN A 157 12.81 1.83 -3.18
CA GLN A 157 13.77 2.65 -3.93
C GLN A 157 15.10 2.83 -3.21
N ALA A 158 15.07 2.97 -1.88
CA ALA A 158 16.24 3.17 -1.03
C ALA A 158 16.93 1.85 -0.60
N ASP A 159 16.50 0.68 -1.10
CA ASP A 159 16.95 -0.64 -0.64
C ASP A 159 16.73 -0.84 0.89
N ILE A 160 15.65 -0.27 1.43
CA ILE A 160 15.18 -0.42 2.80
C ILE A 160 13.99 -1.39 2.81
N ALA A 161 13.93 -2.28 3.82
CA ALA A 161 12.78 -3.17 3.96
C ALA A 161 11.49 -2.37 4.17
N PRO A 162 10.49 -2.50 3.29
CA PRO A 162 9.23 -1.78 3.45
C PRO A 162 8.48 -2.31 4.69
N PHE A 163 7.68 -1.45 5.27
CA PHE A 163 6.85 -1.77 6.42
C PHE A 163 5.36 -1.66 6.08
N ILE A 164 4.55 -2.36 6.85
CA ILE A 164 3.08 -2.28 6.81
C ILE A 164 2.62 -1.88 8.21
N ILE A 165 1.80 -0.85 8.31
CA ILE A 165 1.17 -0.47 9.57
C ILE A 165 0.05 -1.46 9.87
N HIS A 166 0.18 -2.21 10.96
CA HIS A 166 -0.88 -3.13 11.38
C HIS A 166 -2.03 -2.36 12.02
N ALA A 167 -3.26 -2.73 11.67
CA ALA A 167 -4.47 -2.05 12.15
C ALA A 167 -4.60 -2.07 13.69
N GLU A 168 -4.07 -3.08 14.35
CA GLU A 168 -4.00 -3.17 15.81
C GLU A 168 -3.13 -2.08 16.44
N ASN A 169 -2.17 -1.55 15.69
CA ASN A 169 -1.27 -0.48 16.12
C ASN A 169 -1.76 0.92 15.67
N LYS A 170 -2.98 1.02 15.13
CA LYS A 170 -3.53 2.28 14.60
C LYS A 170 -3.42 3.43 15.61
N THR A 171 -3.87 3.20 16.84
CA THR A 171 -3.88 4.23 17.90
C THR A 171 -2.46 4.71 18.23
N GLU A 172 -1.49 3.79 18.31
CA GLU A 172 -0.10 4.16 18.54
C GLU A 172 0.47 4.94 17.35
N TYR A 173 0.19 4.48 16.13
CA TYR A 173 0.60 5.15 14.90
C TYR A 173 0.05 6.60 14.85
N GLU A 174 -1.26 6.79 15.04
CA GLU A 174 -1.89 8.11 15.05
C GLU A 174 -1.32 9.00 16.16
N SER A 175 -1.12 8.47 17.37
CA SER A 175 -0.52 9.26 18.47
C SER A 175 0.92 9.73 18.18
N ARG A 176 1.66 9.00 17.34
CA ARG A 176 3.00 9.38 16.89
C ARG A 176 2.99 10.48 15.84
N LEU A 177 1.94 10.54 15.03
CA LEU A 177 1.73 11.61 14.05
C LEU A 177 1.37 12.93 14.73
N ASP A 178 0.64 12.86 15.88
CA ASP A 178 0.20 14.04 16.66
C ASP A 178 1.26 14.55 17.65
N SER A 179 2.40 13.87 17.76
CA SER A 179 3.46 14.23 18.73
C SER A 179 4.54 15.06 18.04
N PRO A 180 4.80 16.28 18.52
CA PRO A 180 5.81 17.18 17.98
C PRO A 180 7.24 16.64 18.13
#